data_68041a3fb7a1db1a4dde42475055a195
#
_entry.id   68041a3fb7a1db1a4dde42475055a195
#
_cell.length_a   1.000
_cell.length_b   1.000
_cell.length_c   1.000
_cell.angle_alpha   90.00
_cell.angle_beta   90.00
_cell.angle_gamma   90.00
#
_symmetry.space_group_name_H-M   'P 1'
#
loop_
_entity.id
_entity.type
_entity.pdbx_description
1 polymer ?
#
loop_
_entity_poly.entity_id
_entity_poly.type
_entity_poly.pdbx_seq_one_letter_code
_entity_poly.pdbx_strand_id
1 'polypeptide(L)'
;RAMASWLGYWQTKLPTQNRIVFFDRSWYSRGMVQHLNGWCTPRQYKIFMRDHKNWEAIQPVRFIKFWLSISEQEQQRRILERKHSPLTYWKFSANDENALSHYDRMSILKERVIDSDWHTVDYADKKRGIKNLLATLCERLA
;
A
#
# COMPACT_ATOMS: atom_id res chain seq x y z
N ARG A 1 -6.52 15.34 12.32
CA ARG A 1 -5.32 15.76 13.11
C ARG A 1 -4.11 15.05 12.53
N ALA A 2 -3.12 15.82 12.08
CA ALA A 2 -1.84 15.25 11.73
C ALA A 2 -1.26 14.57 12.97
N MET A 3 -1.05 13.25 12.88
CA MET A 3 -0.43 12.52 13.98
C MET A 3 0.98 13.07 14.21
N ALA A 4 1.33 13.36 15.45
CA ALA A 4 2.61 13.93 15.82
C ALA A 4 3.80 13.03 15.40
N SER A 5 3.59 11.71 15.36
CA SER A 5 4.54 10.73 14.82
C SER A 5 3.81 9.65 14.04
N TRP A 6 3.97 9.65 12.70
CA TRP A 6 3.38 8.64 11.83
C TRP A 6 3.95 7.24 12.07
N LEU A 7 5.26 7.13 12.10
CA LEU A 7 5.94 5.86 12.34
C LEU A 7 5.74 5.38 13.79
N GLY A 8 5.70 6.29 14.77
CA GLY A 8 5.36 5.95 16.15
C GLY A 8 3.96 5.35 16.31
N TYR A 9 2.96 5.84 15.57
CA TYR A 9 1.64 5.21 15.52
C TYR A 9 1.71 3.77 14.99
N TRP A 10 2.41 3.54 13.89
CA TRP A 10 2.53 2.21 13.31
C TRP A 10 3.32 1.26 14.19
N GLN A 11 4.28 1.76 14.93
CA GLN A 11 5.02 0.95 15.92
C GLN A 11 4.09 0.30 16.95
N THR A 12 3.03 0.99 17.37
CA THR A 12 2.04 0.42 18.32
C THR A 12 1.17 -0.68 17.69
N LYS A 13 1.23 -0.88 16.37
CA LYS A 13 0.47 -1.89 15.63
C LYS A 13 1.30 -3.09 15.22
N LEU A 14 2.61 -3.04 15.41
CA LEU A 14 3.48 -4.16 15.09
C LEU A 14 3.16 -5.37 15.98
N PRO A 15 3.34 -6.60 15.46
CA PRO A 15 3.08 -7.80 16.23
C PRO A 15 4.06 -7.97 17.39
N THR A 16 3.59 -8.58 18.44
CA THR A 16 4.43 -9.16 19.52
C THR A 16 4.93 -10.54 19.08
N GLN A 17 5.82 -11.14 19.90
CA GLN A 17 6.37 -12.47 19.63
C GLN A 17 5.31 -13.50 19.23
N ASN A 18 5.66 -14.38 18.27
CA ASN A 18 4.83 -15.49 17.79
C ASN A 18 3.49 -15.07 17.16
N ARG A 19 3.42 -13.87 16.62
CA ARG A 19 2.23 -13.38 15.90
C ARG A 19 2.57 -12.91 14.49
N ILE A 20 1.65 -13.15 13.57
CA ILE A 20 1.65 -12.57 12.22
C ILE A 20 0.52 -11.55 12.14
N VAL A 21 0.81 -10.36 11.65
CA VAL A 21 -0.18 -9.31 11.40
C VAL A 21 -0.15 -8.95 9.92
N PHE A 22 -1.31 -8.94 9.30
CA PHE A 22 -1.49 -8.49 7.93
C PHE A 22 -1.97 -7.04 7.93
N PHE A 23 -1.26 -6.19 7.20
CA PHE A 23 -1.65 -4.81 6.99
C PHE A 23 -2.21 -4.63 5.57
N ASP A 24 -3.51 -4.35 5.45
CA ASP A 24 -4.08 -3.80 4.21
C ASP A 24 -3.84 -2.29 4.23
N ARG A 25 -2.82 -1.86 3.50
CA ARG A 25 -2.12 -0.58 3.63
C ARG A 25 -1.31 -0.49 4.94
N SER A 26 -0.28 0.34 4.93
CA SER A 26 0.65 0.48 6.05
C SER A 26 1.17 1.92 6.15
N TRP A 27 2.26 2.12 6.88
CA TRP A 27 2.97 3.41 6.98
C TRP A 27 3.35 3.96 5.60
N TYR A 28 3.53 3.13 4.61
CA TYR A 28 3.82 3.51 3.22
C TYR A 28 2.73 4.37 2.57
N SER A 29 1.51 4.35 3.11
CA SER A 29 0.45 5.28 2.68
C SER A 29 0.86 6.75 2.75
N ARG A 30 1.78 7.11 3.66
CA ARG A 30 2.33 8.48 3.78
C ARG A 30 3.15 8.88 2.55
N GLY A 31 3.97 7.96 2.04
CA GLY A 31 4.80 8.18 0.85
C GLY A 31 4.04 8.10 -0.49
N MET A 32 2.83 7.58 -0.48
CA MET A 32 2.05 7.33 -1.70
C MET A 32 0.69 8.03 -1.64
N VAL A 33 -0.37 7.33 -1.27
CA VAL A 33 -1.75 7.83 -1.39
C VAL A 33 -2.01 9.11 -0.60
N GLN A 34 -1.41 9.28 0.58
CA GLN A 34 -1.60 10.51 1.37
C GLN A 34 -0.89 11.71 0.74
N HIS A 35 0.31 11.50 0.20
CA HIS A 35 1.03 12.54 -0.52
C HIS A 35 0.29 12.92 -1.82
N LEU A 36 -0.15 11.92 -2.57
CA LEU A 36 -0.88 12.10 -3.82
C LEU A 36 -2.16 12.93 -3.65
N ASN A 37 -2.92 12.66 -2.58
CA ASN A 37 -4.19 13.34 -2.30
C ASN A 37 -4.03 14.60 -1.42
N GLY A 38 -2.82 15.04 -1.12
CA GLY A 38 -2.60 16.21 -0.28
C GLY A 38 -2.98 16.03 1.20
N TRP A 39 -3.11 14.79 1.68
CA TRP A 39 -3.49 14.50 3.08
C TRP A 39 -2.32 14.54 4.06
N CYS A 40 -1.13 14.76 3.56
CA CYS A 40 0.04 15.07 4.37
C CYS A 40 0.77 16.29 3.81
N THR A 41 1.41 17.05 4.70
CA THR A 41 2.22 18.20 4.31
C THR A 41 3.50 17.75 3.59
N PRO A 42 4.13 18.60 2.76
CA PRO A 42 5.43 18.31 2.17
C PRO A 42 6.51 17.96 3.20
N ARG A 43 6.46 18.60 4.37
CA ARG A 43 7.38 18.31 5.48
C ARG A 43 7.17 16.89 6.03
N GLN A 44 5.93 16.48 6.23
CA GLN A 44 5.58 15.13 6.69
C GLN A 44 6.01 14.04 5.69
N TYR A 45 5.82 14.30 4.40
CA TYR A 45 6.30 13.42 3.34
C TYR A 45 7.82 13.28 3.37
N LYS A 46 8.57 14.40 3.42
CA LYS A 46 10.03 14.39 3.46
C LYS A 46 10.58 13.64 4.67
N ILE A 47 9.99 13.86 5.85
CA ILE A 47 10.36 13.13 7.08
C ILE A 47 10.13 11.63 6.90
N PHE A 48 8.98 11.23 6.38
CA PHE A 48 8.69 9.82 6.12
C PHE A 48 9.71 9.21 5.15
N MET A 49 9.97 9.84 4.01
CA MET A 49 10.91 9.33 3.00
C MET A 49 12.34 9.20 3.53
N ARG A 50 12.74 10.07 4.46
CA ARG A 50 14.05 10.01 5.12
C ARG A 50 14.14 8.86 6.13
N ASP A 51 13.08 8.64 6.91
CA ASP A 51 13.18 7.88 8.17
C ASP A 51 12.63 6.45 8.08
N HIS A 52 11.73 6.13 7.15
CA HIS A 52 10.98 4.87 7.16
C HIS A 52 11.86 3.62 7.07
N LYS A 53 12.91 3.63 6.24
CA LYS A 53 13.81 2.47 6.10
C LYS A 53 14.61 2.18 7.37
N ASN A 54 15.17 3.23 7.97
CA ASN A 54 15.89 3.09 9.23
C ASN A 54 14.95 2.67 10.36
N TRP A 55 13.72 3.20 10.36
CA TRP A 55 12.72 2.79 11.32
C TRP A 55 12.36 1.30 11.17
N GLU A 56 12.16 0.79 9.94
CA GLU A 56 11.95 -0.64 9.70
C GLU A 56 13.12 -1.50 10.19
N ALA A 57 14.35 -1.09 9.89
CA ALA A 57 15.56 -1.83 10.21
C ALA A 57 15.78 -2.07 11.71
N ILE A 58 15.28 -1.18 12.56
CA ILE A 58 15.43 -1.29 14.02
C ILE A 58 14.26 -2.01 14.71
N GLN A 59 13.19 -2.38 13.97
CA GLN A 59 12.07 -3.09 14.58
C GLN A 59 12.43 -4.57 14.83
N PRO A 60 12.01 -5.15 15.96
CA PRO A 60 12.26 -6.55 16.29
C PRO A 60 11.26 -7.50 15.60
N VAL A 61 10.91 -7.19 14.35
CA VAL A 61 9.94 -7.95 13.54
C VAL A 61 10.44 -8.08 12.10
N ARG A 62 10.03 -9.15 11.44
CA ARG A 62 10.32 -9.36 10.02
C ARG A 62 9.19 -8.78 9.19
N PHE A 63 9.53 -7.95 8.21
CA PHE A 63 8.58 -7.41 7.24
C PHE A 63 8.64 -8.22 5.95
N ILE A 64 7.48 -8.61 5.42
CA ILE A 64 7.30 -9.16 4.08
C ILE A 64 6.35 -8.21 3.36
N LYS A 65 6.84 -7.56 2.30
CA LYS A 65 6.15 -6.45 1.65
C LYS A 65 5.67 -6.88 0.26
N PHE A 66 4.39 -6.68 -0.02
CA PHE A 66 3.76 -6.99 -1.29
C PHE A 66 3.19 -5.75 -1.96
N TRP A 67 3.46 -5.61 -3.24
CA TRP A 67 2.80 -4.66 -4.11
C TRP A 67 1.88 -5.40 -5.07
N LEU A 68 0.57 -5.16 -4.96
CA LEU A 68 -0.42 -5.73 -5.86
C LEU A 68 -0.55 -4.82 -7.07
N SER A 69 -0.05 -5.27 -8.21
CA SER A 69 0.04 -4.47 -9.43
C SER A 69 -1.09 -4.83 -10.40
N ILE A 70 -1.71 -3.82 -10.97
CA ILE A 70 -2.65 -3.94 -12.10
C ILE A 70 -2.31 -2.87 -13.13
N SER A 71 -2.71 -3.09 -14.39
CA SER A 71 -2.61 -2.07 -15.43
C SER A 71 -3.62 -0.94 -15.20
N GLU A 72 -3.36 0.21 -15.81
CA GLU A 72 -4.29 1.34 -15.78
C GLU A 72 -5.66 0.95 -16.35
N GLN A 73 -5.70 0.24 -17.46
CA GLN A 73 -6.94 -0.25 -18.07
C GLN A 73 -7.75 -1.14 -17.11
N GLU A 74 -7.09 -2.05 -16.41
CA GLU A 74 -7.73 -2.91 -15.43
C GLU A 74 -8.22 -2.11 -14.21
N GLN A 75 -7.47 -1.10 -13.78
CA GLN A 75 -7.89 -0.19 -12.73
C GLN A 75 -9.17 0.56 -13.12
N GLN A 76 -9.18 1.16 -14.32
CA GLN A 76 -10.34 1.87 -14.87
C GLN A 76 -11.56 0.95 -14.96
N ARG A 77 -11.38 -0.24 -15.52
CA ARG A 77 -12.45 -1.25 -15.62
C ARG A 77 -13.06 -1.57 -14.24
N ARG A 78 -12.22 -1.82 -13.23
CA ARG A 78 -12.69 -2.15 -11.86
C ARG A 78 -13.41 -0.99 -11.19
N ILE A 79 -12.95 0.23 -11.40
CA ILE A 79 -13.58 1.42 -10.84
C ILE A 79 -14.95 1.65 -11.48
N LEU A 80 -15.05 1.55 -12.82
CA LEU A 80 -16.31 1.68 -13.54
C LEU A 80 -17.30 0.58 -13.16
N GLU A 81 -16.84 -0.67 -13.07
CA GLU A 81 -17.67 -1.79 -12.60
C GLU A 81 -18.21 -1.52 -11.20
N ARG A 82 -17.39 -1.05 -10.27
CA ARG A 82 -17.82 -0.67 -8.92
C ARG A 82 -18.86 0.44 -8.92
N LYS A 83 -18.69 1.46 -9.77
CA LYS A 83 -19.60 2.60 -9.89
C LYS A 83 -20.99 2.18 -10.38
N HIS A 84 -21.05 1.24 -11.31
CA HIS A 84 -22.30 0.84 -11.98
C HIS A 84 -22.94 -0.44 -11.41
N SER A 85 -22.24 -1.20 -10.60
CA SER A 85 -22.77 -2.44 -10.02
C SER A 85 -23.76 -2.15 -8.90
N PRO A 86 -24.98 -2.70 -8.95
CA PRO A 86 -25.98 -2.56 -7.88
C PRO A 86 -25.51 -3.16 -6.54
N LEU A 87 -24.53 -4.06 -6.57
CA LEU A 87 -23.98 -4.71 -5.38
C LEU A 87 -22.80 -3.95 -4.75
N THR A 88 -22.16 -3.02 -5.48
CA THR A 88 -20.90 -2.41 -5.02
C THR A 88 -20.84 -0.88 -5.19
N TYR A 89 -21.86 -0.24 -5.80
CA TYR A 89 -21.85 1.22 -6.04
C TYR A 89 -21.64 2.05 -4.76
N TRP A 90 -22.14 1.57 -3.64
CA TRP A 90 -21.98 2.23 -2.34
C TRP A 90 -20.54 2.23 -1.82
N LYS A 91 -19.66 1.43 -2.39
CA LYS A 91 -18.21 1.43 -2.12
C LYS A 91 -17.44 2.44 -2.98
N PHE A 92 -18.08 3.00 -4.02
CA PHE A 92 -17.46 4.00 -4.87
C PHE A 92 -17.28 5.30 -4.07
N SER A 93 -16.10 5.88 -4.16
CA SER A 93 -15.70 7.04 -3.37
C SER A 93 -14.97 8.08 -4.22
N ALA A 94 -14.83 9.30 -3.69
CA ALA A 94 -14.00 10.33 -4.31
C ALA A 94 -12.54 9.89 -4.53
N ASN A 95 -12.05 8.94 -3.73
CA ASN A 95 -10.72 8.35 -3.93
C ASN A 95 -10.65 7.49 -5.19
N ASP A 96 -11.72 6.80 -5.55
CA ASP A 96 -11.80 6.03 -6.80
C ASP A 96 -11.80 6.96 -8.01
N GLU A 97 -12.50 8.09 -7.93
CA GLU A 97 -12.47 9.13 -8.97
C GLU A 97 -11.07 9.75 -9.14
N ASN A 98 -10.44 10.12 -8.03
CA ASN A 98 -9.08 10.62 -8.04
C ASN A 98 -8.07 9.60 -8.58
N ALA A 99 -8.27 8.32 -8.30
CA ALA A 99 -7.38 7.27 -8.75
C ALA A 99 -7.33 7.14 -10.28
N LEU A 100 -8.45 7.43 -10.97
CA LEU A 100 -8.51 7.44 -12.44
C LEU A 100 -7.60 8.50 -13.07
N SER A 101 -7.51 9.68 -12.44
CA SER A 101 -6.70 10.80 -12.96
C SER A 101 -5.25 10.79 -12.47
N HIS A 102 -4.90 9.90 -11.56
CA HIS A 102 -3.60 9.94 -10.86
C HIS A 102 -2.74 8.68 -11.06
N TYR A 103 -3.05 7.84 -12.04
CA TYR A 103 -2.33 6.59 -12.27
C TYR A 103 -0.83 6.80 -12.48
N ASP A 104 -0.46 7.71 -13.40
CA ASP A 104 0.94 8.01 -13.70
C ASP A 104 1.68 8.59 -12.49
N ARG A 105 1.04 9.50 -11.76
CA ARG A 105 1.63 10.09 -10.55
C ARG A 105 1.83 9.03 -9.46
N MET A 106 0.91 8.09 -9.32
CA MET A 106 1.06 6.96 -8.40
C MET A 106 2.21 6.05 -8.83
N SER A 107 2.38 5.81 -10.13
CA SER A 107 3.49 5.02 -10.67
C SER A 107 4.85 5.64 -10.35
N ILE A 108 4.98 6.96 -10.50
CA ILE A 108 6.20 7.69 -10.10
C ILE A 108 6.45 7.58 -8.59
N LEU A 109 5.42 7.70 -7.75
CA LEU A 109 5.58 7.55 -6.30
C LEU A 109 5.93 6.12 -5.91
N LYS A 110 5.37 5.14 -6.59
CA LYS A 110 5.72 3.72 -6.44
C LYS A 110 7.23 3.51 -6.64
N GLU A 111 7.78 3.99 -7.75
CA GLU A 111 9.21 3.84 -8.06
C GLU A 111 10.15 4.44 -7.00
N ARG A 112 9.69 5.49 -6.30
CA ARG A 112 10.46 6.12 -5.22
C ARG A 112 10.41 5.36 -3.89
N VAL A 113 9.41 4.54 -3.70
CA VAL A 113 9.09 3.89 -2.42
C VAL A 113 9.42 2.40 -2.45
N ILE A 114 9.14 1.74 -3.58
CA ILE A 114 9.32 0.29 -3.76
C ILE A 114 10.75 0.02 -4.20
N ASP A 115 11.41 -0.88 -3.49
CA ASP A 115 12.76 -1.36 -3.79
C ASP A 115 12.78 -2.90 -3.90
N SER A 116 13.98 -3.49 -3.93
CA SER A 116 14.17 -4.93 -4.06
C SER A 116 13.59 -5.78 -2.93
N ASP A 117 13.23 -5.16 -1.79
CA ASP A 117 12.64 -5.87 -0.65
C ASP A 117 11.14 -6.12 -0.85
N TRP A 118 10.55 -5.57 -1.92
CA TRP A 118 9.15 -5.74 -2.22
C TRP A 118 8.90 -6.88 -3.22
N HIS A 119 7.86 -7.65 -2.97
CA HIS A 119 7.34 -8.64 -3.91
C HIS A 119 6.21 -8.02 -4.73
N THR A 120 6.47 -7.78 -6.02
CA THR A 120 5.42 -7.32 -6.94
C THR A 120 4.61 -8.52 -7.42
N VAL A 121 3.30 -8.48 -7.19
CA VAL A 121 2.36 -9.53 -7.59
C VAL A 121 1.42 -8.96 -8.66
N ASP A 122 1.36 -9.63 -9.84
CA ASP A 122 0.31 -9.34 -10.82
C ASP A 122 -1.06 -9.72 -10.23
N TYR A 123 -1.92 -8.72 -10.09
CA TYR A 123 -3.24 -8.85 -9.47
C TYR A 123 -4.39 -8.59 -10.47
N ALA A 124 -4.10 -8.65 -11.79
CA ALA A 124 -5.11 -8.55 -12.85
C ALA A 124 -6.12 -9.71 -12.73
N ASP A 125 -5.65 -10.93 -12.51
CA ASP A 125 -6.47 -12.04 -12.04
C ASP A 125 -6.32 -12.19 -10.52
N LYS A 126 -7.40 -11.89 -9.79
CA LYS A 126 -7.39 -11.91 -8.32
C LYS A 126 -7.08 -13.29 -7.75
N LYS A 127 -7.62 -14.36 -8.35
CA LYS A 127 -7.40 -15.75 -7.85
C LYS A 127 -5.95 -16.16 -8.03
N ARG A 128 -5.39 -15.90 -9.20
CA ARG A 128 -3.97 -16.15 -9.49
C ARG A 128 -3.07 -15.29 -8.61
N GLY A 129 -3.39 -14.01 -8.46
CA GLY A 129 -2.63 -13.10 -7.61
C GLY A 129 -2.60 -13.53 -6.15
N ILE A 130 -3.73 -13.94 -5.57
CA ILE A 130 -3.80 -14.47 -4.21
C ILE A 130 -2.96 -15.75 -4.08
N LYS A 131 -3.06 -16.68 -5.03
CA LYS A 131 -2.27 -17.92 -5.03
C LYS A 131 -0.77 -17.61 -5.02
N ASN A 132 -0.31 -16.72 -5.87
CA ASN A 132 1.10 -16.33 -5.96
C ASN A 132 1.58 -15.63 -4.67
N LEU A 133 0.76 -14.73 -4.12
CA LEU A 133 1.06 -14.06 -2.85
C LEU A 133 1.24 -15.08 -1.72
N LEU A 134 0.31 -16.04 -1.59
CA LEU A 134 0.38 -17.07 -0.55
C LEU A 134 1.57 -17.99 -0.75
N ALA A 135 1.91 -18.39 -1.98
CA ALA A 135 3.09 -19.20 -2.26
C ALA A 135 4.37 -18.47 -1.80
N THR A 136 4.55 -17.21 -2.22
CA THR A 136 5.69 -16.39 -1.78
C THR A 136 5.72 -16.22 -0.26
N LEU A 137 4.57 -16.01 0.38
CA LEU A 137 4.49 -15.90 1.83
C LEU A 137 4.96 -17.18 2.53
N CYS A 138 4.50 -18.36 2.07
CA CYS A 138 4.93 -19.66 2.62
C CYS A 138 6.43 -19.86 2.47
N GLU A 139 7.01 -19.58 1.31
CA GLU A 139 8.45 -19.65 1.07
C GLU A 139 9.25 -18.73 2.00
N ARG A 140 8.71 -17.56 2.31
CA ARG A 140 9.38 -16.58 3.19
C ARG A 140 9.23 -16.92 4.67
N LEU A 141 8.21 -17.67 5.07
CA LEU A 141 7.99 -18.08 6.46
C LEU A 141 8.67 -19.42 6.80
N ALA A 142 8.97 -20.24 5.79
CA ALA A 142 9.76 -21.46 5.98
C ALA A 142 11.21 -21.13 6.34
#